data_6786954c50a8aa462de0ea1caff2ed30
#
_entry.id   6786954c50a8aa462de0ea1caff2ed30
#
_cell.length_a   1.000
_cell.length_b   1.000
_cell.length_c   1.000
_cell.angle_alpha   90.00
_cell.angle_beta   90.00
_cell.angle_gamma   90.00
#
_symmetry.space_group_name_H-M   'P 1'
#
loop_
_entity.id
_entity.type
_entity.pdbx_description
1 polymer ?
#
loop_
_entity_poly.entity_id
_entity_poly.type
_entity_poly.pdbx_seq_one_letter_code
_entity_poly.pdbx_strand_id
1 'polypeptide(L)'
;PDDEMQVASTIVDVTNGKVIAQLGSRHQSSNVSFGINQAVETNRDWGSSMKPITDYAPALEYDIYDSTASIVHDVPYNYPGTDTPVYNWDHGYFGNITIQYALQQSRNVTAVETLNKVGLDRSKTFLNGLGIDYPSMHYSNAISSNTTESNKQYGASSEKMAAAYAAFANGGIYHKPMYINKIVFSDGSEKEFSDAGTRAMKETTAYMMTEMMKTVLAYGTGRGAYLPWLPQAGKTGTSNYTDDEIEKYIKNTGYVAPDEMFVGYTRKYSMAVWTGYSNRLTPIVGDGFLVAAKVYRSMISYLSEDDQPGDWTMPDGLFRNGEFVFQNNAKNTWNNSATQQTQTVENSSTTAESSTTQASTTVGQQPNNAPATDPNQGQAGQAVQPTQPVQPTPQNPQVQQPQQ
;
A
#
# COMPACT_ATOMS: atom_id res chain seq x y z
N PRO A 1 2.72 11.40 18.01
CA PRO A 1 2.88 10.09 18.66
C PRO A 1 3.33 10.31 20.10
N ASP A 2 2.78 9.49 20.99
CA ASP A 2 3.12 9.45 22.40
C ASP A 2 4.19 8.37 22.69
N ASP A 3 4.53 8.20 23.95
CA ASP A 3 5.55 7.23 24.36
C ASP A 3 5.04 5.78 24.33
N GLU A 4 3.75 5.53 24.18
CA GLU A 4 3.16 4.19 24.11
C GLU A 4 3.15 3.61 22.69
N MET A 5 3.23 4.47 21.66
CA MET A 5 3.26 4.05 20.27
C MET A 5 4.48 3.17 20.00
N GLN A 6 4.25 2.00 19.45
CA GLN A 6 5.28 1.02 19.12
C GLN A 6 5.74 1.15 17.66
N VAL A 7 6.96 0.69 17.43
CA VAL A 7 7.57 0.60 16.09
C VAL A 7 8.21 -0.79 15.99
N ALA A 8 7.95 -1.49 14.89
CA ALA A 8 8.70 -2.67 14.50
C ALA A 8 9.20 -2.51 13.07
N SER A 9 10.41 -2.95 12.81
CA SER A 9 11.01 -2.80 11.49
C SER A 9 12.04 -3.87 11.18
N THR A 10 12.24 -4.13 9.89
CA THR A 10 13.29 -5.01 9.38
C THR A 10 13.95 -4.37 8.18
N ILE A 11 15.27 -4.43 8.12
CA ILE A 11 16.08 -4.01 6.98
C ILE A 11 16.83 -5.23 6.46
N VAL A 12 16.72 -5.47 5.16
CA VAL A 12 17.45 -6.56 4.48
C VAL A 12 18.35 -6.02 3.38
N ASP A 13 19.47 -6.70 3.17
CA ASP A 13 20.30 -6.52 1.99
C ASP A 13 19.57 -7.14 0.78
N VAL A 14 19.36 -6.33 -0.25
CA VAL A 14 18.58 -6.68 -1.44
C VAL A 14 19.20 -7.85 -2.21
N THR A 15 20.54 -7.97 -2.20
CA THR A 15 21.28 -8.91 -3.04
C THR A 15 21.38 -10.33 -2.48
N ASN A 16 21.12 -10.52 -1.19
CA ASN A 16 21.39 -11.79 -0.52
C ASN A 16 20.42 -12.13 0.64
N GLY A 17 19.46 -11.25 0.95
CA GLY A 17 18.47 -11.46 2.00
C GLY A 17 18.99 -11.37 3.44
N LYS A 18 20.25 -10.94 3.66
CA LYS A 18 20.77 -10.78 5.03
C LYS A 18 19.99 -9.71 5.76
N VAL A 19 19.53 -10.04 6.97
CA VAL A 19 18.92 -9.09 7.89
C VAL A 19 20.03 -8.20 8.46
N ILE A 20 20.03 -6.94 8.03
CA ILE A 20 21.03 -5.93 8.44
C ILE A 20 20.68 -5.37 9.83
N ALA A 21 19.40 -5.11 10.06
CA ALA A 21 18.89 -4.65 11.32
C ALA A 21 17.42 -5.07 11.49
N GLN A 22 17.03 -5.32 12.74
CA GLN A 22 15.64 -5.59 13.08
C GLN A 22 15.30 -4.97 14.43
N LEU A 23 14.14 -4.35 14.52
CA LEU A 23 13.56 -3.79 15.73
C LEU A 23 12.22 -4.48 15.97
N GLY A 24 12.09 -5.23 17.08
CA GLY A 24 10.87 -5.96 17.44
C GLY A 24 9.82 -5.12 18.15
N SER A 25 10.24 -4.09 18.89
CA SER A 25 9.38 -3.09 19.51
C SER A 25 10.20 -1.88 19.96
N ARG A 26 9.56 -0.72 20.08
CA ARG A 26 10.21 0.51 20.56
C ARG A 26 10.52 0.43 22.06
N HIS A 27 9.59 -0.12 22.82
CA HIS A 27 9.74 -0.28 24.27
C HIS A 27 9.45 -1.73 24.68
N GLN A 28 10.37 -2.31 25.41
CA GLN A 28 10.15 -3.60 26.09
C GLN A 28 10.22 -3.37 27.59
N SER A 29 9.27 -3.94 28.32
CA SER A 29 9.32 -3.94 29.78
C SER A 29 10.51 -4.79 30.25
N SER A 30 11.35 -4.24 31.13
CA SER A 30 12.49 -4.97 31.74
C SER A 30 12.07 -6.22 32.50
N ASN A 31 10.79 -6.34 32.85
CA ASN A 31 10.23 -7.44 33.61
C ASN A 31 9.64 -8.57 32.74
N VAL A 32 9.70 -8.44 31.41
CA VAL A 32 9.19 -9.45 30.49
C VAL A 32 10.36 -10.21 29.87
N SER A 33 10.43 -11.50 30.20
CA SER A 33 11.30 -12.46 29.51
C SER A 33 10.55 -13.02 28.31
N PHE A 34 11.23 -13.18 27.14
CA PHE A 34 10.63 -13.69 25.90
C PHE A 34 9.46 -12.82 25.41
N GLY A 35 9.64 -11.51 25.39
CA GLY A 35 8.67 -10.58 24.80
C GLY A 35 8.43 -10.84 23.31
N ILE A 36 7.27 -10.39 22.83
CA ILE A 36 6.89 -10.53 21.42
C ILE A 36 7.86 -9.72 20.53
N ASN A 37 8.44 -10.39 19.53
CA ASN A 37 9.13 -9.71 18.45
C ASN A 37 8.12 -9.36 17.34
N GLN A 38 7.53 -8.16 17.38
CA GLN A 38 6.53 -7.72 16.41
C GLN A 38 7.06 -7.70 14.96
N ALA A 39 8.38 -7.68 14.76
CA ALA A 39 8.96 -7.67 13.43
C ALA A 39 8.76 -8.98 12.65
N VAL A 40 8.50 -10.10 13.35
CA VAL A 40 8.24 -11.42 12.76
C VAL A 40 6.81 -11.91 12.95
N GLU A 41 6.02 -11.23 13.79
CA GLU A 41 4.62 -11.58 13.99
C GLU A 41 3.75 -11.16 12.79
N THR A 42 2.74 -11.98 12.48
CA THR A 42 1.82 -11.76 11.35
C THR A 42 0.42 -11.34 11.80
N ASN A 43 0.30 -10.83 13.02
CA ASN A 43 -0.95 -10.47 13.68
C ASN A 43 -1.44 -9.04 13.38
N ARG A 44 -0.68 -8.29 12.56
CA ARG A 44 -1.03 -6.92 12.16
C ARG A 44 -1.28 -6.85 10.66
N ASP A 45 -2.22 -6.01 10.28
CA ASP A 45 -2.60 -5.84 8.88
C ASP A 45 -1.70 -4.82 8.20
N TRP A 46 -1.10 -5.21 7.08
CA TRP A 46 -0.21 -4.39 6.27
C TRP A 46 -0.95 -3.52 5.25
N GLY A 47 -2.27 -3.61 5.21
CA GLY A 47 -3.14 -2.72 4.43
C GLY A 47 -2.69 -2.53 2.99
N SER A 48 -2.75 -1.29 2.52
CA SER A 48 -2.41 -0.91 1.13
C SER A 48 -0.97 -1.17 0.71
N SER A 49 -0.05 -1.52 1.62
CA SER A 49 1.28 -1.97 1.23
C SER A 49 1.28 -3.37 0.61
N MET A 50 0.16 -4.09 0.67
CA MET A 50 -0.02 -5.36 -0.07
C MET A 50 -0.24 -5.16 -1.56
N LYS A 51 -0.82 -4.03 -2.00
CA LYS A 51 -1.20 -3.78 -3.41
C LYS A 51 -0.10 -4.07 -4.44
N PRO A 52 1.16 -3.66 -4.23
CA PRO A 52 2.22 -3.98 -5.18
C PRO A 52 2.43 -5.47 -5.40
N ILE A 53 2.32 -6.29 -4.34
CA ILE A 53 2.64 -7.73 -4.38
C ILE A 53 1.42 -8.63 -4.57
N THR A 54 0.22 -8.14 -4.25
CA THR A 54 -1.03 -8.91 -4.37
C THR A 54 -1.74 -8.66 -5.70
N ASP A 55 -1.68 -7.43 -6.21
CA ASP A 55 -2.52 -6.98 -7.33
C ASP A 55 -1.69 -6.63 -8.57
N TYR A 56 -0.90 -5.55 -8.50
CA TYR A 56 -0.29 -4.93 -9.67
C TYR A 56 0.89 -5.72 -10.24
N ALA A 57 1.79 -6.24 -9.37
CA ALA A 57 2.90 -7.06 -9.87
C ALA A 57 2.42 -8.38 -10.50
N PRO A 58 1.49 -9.15 -9.90
CA PRO A 58 0.91 -10.29 -10.59
C PRO A 58 0.20 -9.93 -11.89
N ALA A 59 -0.48 -8.77 -11.96
CA ALA A 59 -1.14 -8.33 -13.19
C ALA A 59 -0.14 -8.07 -14.33
N LEU A 60 1.03 -7.49 -14.02
CA LEU A 60 2.12 -7.30 -14.98
C LEU A 60 2.83 -8.63 -15.30
N GLU A 61 3.04 -9.49 -14.30
CA GLU A 61 3.72 -10.79 -14.45
C GLU A 61 2.98 -11.74 -15.39
N TYR A 62 1.65 -11.77 -15.27
CA TYR A 62 0.79 -12.63 -16.07
C TYR A 62 0.22 -11.93 -17.32
N ASP A 63 0.81 -10.80 -17.73
CA ASP A 63 0.48 -10.04 -18.96
C ASP A 63 -1.00 -9.61 -19.04
N ILE A 64 -1.65 -9.37 -17.88
CA ILE A 64 -2.98 -8.77 -17.78
C ILE A 64 -2.89 -7.27 -18.07
N TYR A 65 -1.82 -6.65 -17.61
CA TYR A 65 -1.38 -5.32 -17.98
C TYR A 65 -0.02 -5.41 -18.69
N ASP A 66 0.15 -4.63 -19.73
CA ASP A 66 1.37 -4.61 -20.57
C ASP A 66 2.17 -3.30 -20.45
N SER A 67 1.69 -2.39 -19.61
CA SER A 67 2.34 -1.10 -19.38
C SER A 67 1.92 -0.47 -18.05
N THR A 68 2.73 0.46 -17.55
CA THR A 68 2.37 1.30 -16.41
C THR A 68 1.25 2.31 -16.74
N ALA A 69 0.96 2.49 -18.05
CA ALA A 69 -0.14 3.30 -18.57
C ALA A 69 -1.45 2.52 -18.74
N SER A 70 -1.49 1.21 -18.49
CA SER A 70 -2.71 0.41 -18.61
C SER A 70 -3.84 1.00 -17.77
N ILE A 71 -5.06 1.04 -18.33
CA ILE A 71 -6.20 1.72 -17.73
C ILE A 71 -6.97 0.79 -16.78
N VAL A 72 -7.33 1.33 -15.63
CA VAL A 72 -8.22 0.75 -14.63
C VAL A 72 -9.38 1.71 -14.31
N HIS A 73 -10.45 1.20 -13.72
CA HIS A 73 -11.68 1.94 -13.52
C HIS A 73 -11.89 2.23 -12.03
N ASP A 74 -11.62 3.47 -11.64
CA ASP A 74 -11.89 3.94 -10.29
C ASP A 74 -13.31 4.51 -10.19
N VAL A 75 -14.28 3.60 -10.17
CA VAL A 75 -15.73 3.86 -10.13
C VAL A 75 -16.38 3.02 -9.03
N PRO A 76 -17.63 3.29 -8.61
CA PRO A 76 -18.32 2.42 -7.64
C PRO A 76 -18.21 0.94 -8.02
N TYR A 77 -17.74 0.13 -7.08
CA TYR A 77 -17.41 -1.28 -7.30
C TYR A 77 -17.70 -2.09 -6.04
N ASN A 78 -18.22 -3.31 -6.19
CA ASN A 78 -18.42 -4.23 -5.07
C ASN A 78 -17.33 -5.31 -5.07
N TYR A 79 -17.05 -5.88 -3.91
CA TYR A 79 -16.23 -7.10 -3.85
C TYR A 79 -16.88 -8.19 -4.73
N PRO A 80 -16.10 -8.84 -5.60
CA PRO A 80 -16.63 -9.82 -6.55
C PRO A 80 -17.47 -10.91 -5.87
N GLY A 81 -18.69 -11.13 -6.39
CA GLY A 81 -19.63 -12.10 -5.85
C GLY A 81 -20.39 -11.68 -4.60
N THR A 82 -20.32 -10.41 -4.22
CA THR A 82 -21.02 -9.86 -3.05
C THR A 82 -21.70 -8.52 -3.37
N ASP A 83 -22.60 -8.08 -2.48
CA ASP A 83 -23.19 -6.73 -2.51
C ASP A 83 -22.41 -5.73 -1.65
N THR A 84 -21.26 -6.12 -1.09
CA THR A 84 -20.43 -5.27 -0.22
C THR A 84 -19.62 -4.31 -1.06
N PRO A 85 -19.79 -2.97 -0.90
CA PRO A 85 -19.05 -1.98 -1.67
C PRO A 85 -17.59 -1.88 -1.23
N VAL A 86 -16.72 -1.56 -2.20
CA VAL A 86 -15.34 -1.18 -1.97
C VAL A 86 -15.27 0.35 -1.94
N TYR A 87 -14.77 0.89 -0.84
CA TYR A 87 -14.58 2.33 -0.71
C TYR A 87 -13.10 2.71 -0.86
N ASN A 88 -12.86 3.79 -1.57
CA ASN A 88 -11.58 4.47 -1.49
C ASN A 88 -11.46 5.25 -0.17
N TRP A 89 -10.23 5.52 0.26
CA TRP A 89 -9.95 6.19 1.54
C TRP A 89 -10.55 7.61 1.66
N ASP A 90 -10.84 8.26 0.52
CA ASP A 90 -11.43 9.59 0.42
C ASP A 90 -12.91 9.56 -0.01
N HIS A 91 -13.50 8.36 -0.12
CA HIS A 91 -14.85 8.12 -0.64
C HIS A 91 -15.11 8.70 -2.04
N GLY A 92 -14.06 9.14 -2.76
CA GLY A 92 -14.11 9.69 -4.11
C GLY A 92 -13.73 8.64 -5.18
N TYR A 93 -13.99 9.01 -6.45
CA TYR A 93 -13.65 8.19 -7.61
C TYR A 93 -13.06 9.08 -8.71
N PHE A 94 -12.04 8.57 -9.41
CA PHE A 94 -11.33 9.31 -10.47
C PHE A 94 -11.68 8.84 -11.89
N GLY A 95 -12.58 7.86 -12.03
CA GLY A 95 -12.95 7.31 -13.34
C GLY A 95 -11.84 6.46 -13.95
N ASN A 96 -11.59 6.64 -15.25
CA ASN A 96 -10.52 5.93 -15.94
C ASN A 96 -9.16 6.54 -15.61
N ILE A 97 -8.29 5.77 -14.99
CA ILE A 97 -6.93 6.20 -14.61
C ILE A 97 -5.92 5.13 -14.96
N THR A 98 -4.64 5.50 -15.05
CA THR A 98 -3.56 4.53 -15.26
C THR A 98 -3.30 3.72 -13.99
N ILE A 99 -2.79 2.48 -14.14
CA ILE A 99 -2.36 1.68 -12.98
C ILE A 99 -1.27 2.38 -12.18
N GLN A 100 -0.38 3.15 -12.82
CA GLN A 100 0.62 3.99 -12.16
C GLN A 100 -0.05 5.02 -11.23
N TYR A 101 -1.01 5.78 -11.73
CA TYR A 101 -1.73 6.78 -10.93
C TYR A 101 -2.59 6.14 -9.85
N ALA A 102 -3.23 5.01 -10.15
CA ALA A 102 -4.01 4.23 -9.18
C ALA A 102 -3.16 3.78 -7.98
N LEU A 103 -1.95 3.23 -8.23
CA LEU A 103 -1.01 2.85 -7.18
C LEU A 103 -0.46 4.08 -6.44
N GLN A 104 -0.11 5.14 -7.18
CA GLN A 104 0.36 6.42 -6.63
C GLN A 104 -0.61 7.01 -5.62
N GLN A 105 -1.91 7.00 -5.92
CA GLN A 105 -2.99 7.50 -5.07
C GLN A 105 -3.58 6.42 -4.15
N SER A 106 -3.01 5.21 -4.17
CA SER A 106 -3.42 4.10 -3.30
C SER A 106 -4.92 3.76 -3.39
N ARG A 107 -5.50 3.78 -4.61
CA ARG A 107 -6.94 3.52 -4.82
C ARG A 107 -7.29 2.08 -4.45
N ASN A 108 -8.35 1.89 -3.68
CA ASN A 108 -8.80 0.57 -3.23
C ASN A 108 -9.60 -0.15 -4.31
N VAL A 109 -10.50 0.57 -4.97
CA VAL A 109 -11.37 0.03 -6.02
C VAL A 109 -10.55 -0.61 -7.12
N THR A 110 -9.55 0.12 -7.64
CA THR A 110 -8.70 -0.38 -8.72
C THR A 110 -7.81 -1.55 -8.31
N ALA A 111 -7.43 -1.65 -7.03
CA ALA A 111 -6.71 -2.78 -6.48
C ALA A 111 -7.58 -4.04 -6.47
N VAL A 112 -8.83 -3.96 -5.98
CA VAL A 112 -9.78 -5.09 -5.99
C VAL A 112 -10.16 -5.49 -7.42
N GLU A 113 -10.39 -4.52 -8.32
CA GLU A 113 -10.61 -4.78 -9.75
C GLU A 113 -9.43 -5.54 -10.37
N THR A 114 -8.20 -5.11 -10.05
CA THR A 114 -6.98 -5.74 -10.55
C THR A 114 -6.83 -7.16 -10.03
N LEU A 115 -7.01 -7.38 -8.72
CA LEU A 115 -6.97 -8.74 -8.14
C LEU A 115 -8.03 -9.65 -8.75
N ASN A 116 -9.23 -9.13 -9.04
CA ASN A 116 -10.27 -9.90 -9.73
C ASN A 116 -9.84 -10.33 -11.15
N LYS A 117 -9.15 -9.45 -11.89
CA LYS A 117 -8.59 -9.77 -13.21
C LYS A 117 -7.43 -10.77 -13.13
N VAL A 118 -6.59 -10.68 -12.12
CA VAL A 118 -5.49 -11.63 -11.87
C VAL A 118 -6.04 -13.01 -11.50
N GLY A 119 -7.02 -13.04 -10.63
CA GLY A 119 -7.56 -14.23 -9.98
C GLY A 119 -6.78 -14.62 -8.72
N LEU A 120 -7.50 -15.14 -7.72
CA LEU A 120 -6.96 -15.42 -6.38
C LEU A 120 -5.81 -16.45 -6.41
N ASP A 121 -5.90 -17.49 -7.23
CA ASP A 121 -4.89 -18.55 -7.30
C ASP A 121 -3.55 -18.05 -7.88
N ARG A 122 -3.59 -17.19 -8.91
CA ARG A 122 -2.38 -16.59 -9.49
C ARG A 122 -1.71 -15.64 -8.51
N SER A 123 -2.51 -14.82 -7.84
CA SER A 123 -2.00 -13.91 -6.81
C SER A 123 -1.39 -14.69 -5.64
N LYS A 124 -2.05 -15.74 -5.17
CA LYS A 124 -1.53 -16.64 -4.13
C LYS A 124 -0.18 -17.26 -4.55
N THR A 125 -0.10 -17.78 -5.77
CA THR A 125 1.15 -18.36 -6.31
C THR A 125 2.27 -17.33 -6.34
N PHE A 126 1.97 -16.10 -6.76
CA PHE A 126 2.94 -15.01 -6.80
C PHE A 126 3.43 -14.64 -5.39
N LEU A 127 2.53 -14.51 -4.42
CA LEU A 127 2.87 -14.22 -3.02
C LEU A 127 3.72 -15.32 -2.38
N ASN A 128 3.43 -16.59 -2.68
CA ASN A 128 4.23 -17.73 -2.21
C ASN A 128 5.68 -17.63 -2.73
N GLY A 129 5.87 -17.19 -3.97
CA GLY A 129 7.19 -16.90 -4.54
C GLY A 129 7.94 -15.79 -3.81
N LEU A 130 7.25 -14.94 -3.07
CA LEU A 130 7.79 -13.86 -2.24
C LEU A 130 7.84 -14.19 -0.72
N GLY A 131 7.63 -15.46 -0.35
CA GLY A 131 7.68 -15.90 1.05
C GLY A 131 6.45 -15.53 1.89
N ILE A 132 5.36 -15.08 1.26
CA ILE A 132 4.08 -14.80 1.93
C ILE A 132 3.10 -15.89 1.54
N ASP A 133 2.78 -16.77 2.48
CA ASP A 133 1.95 -17.94 2.25
C ASP A 133 0.58 -17.79 2.91
N TYR A 134 -0.45 -18.02 2.11
CA TYR A 134 -1.84 -18.08 2.56
C TYR A 134 -2.45 -19.45 2.22
N PRO A 135 -3.21 -20.08 3.13
CA PRO A 135 -3.95 -21.30 2.82
C PRO A 135 -5.05 -21.01 1.80
N SER A 136 -5.74 -19.89 1.97
CA SER A 136 -6.77 -19.36 1.06
C SER A 136 -6.61 -17.85 0.91
N MET A 137 -7.08 -17.32 -0.22
CA MET A 137 -7.14 -15.87 -0.47
C MET A 137 -8.58 -15.43 -0.72
N HIS A 138 -8.83 -14.17 -0.39
CA HIS A 138 -10.08 -13.48 -0.60
C HIS A 138 -9.84 -12.17 -1.35
N TYR A 139 -10.85 -11.61 -2.00
CA TYR A 139 -10.71 -10.32 -2.70
C TYR A 139 -10.37 -9.15 -1.76
N SER A 140 -10.66 -9.26 -0.46
CA SER A 140 -10.21 -8.30 0.55
C SER A 140 -8.69 -8.26 0.70
N ASN A 141 -7.97 -9.32 0.32
CA ASN A 141 -6.51 -9.34 0.34
C ASN A 141 -5.86 -8.38 -0.67
N ALA A 142 -6.62 -7.80 -1.60
CA ALA A 142 -6.15 -6.69 -2.43
C ALA A 142 -5.69 -5.49 -1.58
N ILE A 143 -6.28 -5.29 -0.42
CA ILE A 143 -6.04 -4.12 0.44
C ILE A 143 -5.74 -4.48 1.89
N SER A 144 -5.53 -5.76 2.19
CA SER A 144 -5.27 -6.27 3.55
C SER A 144 -4.37 -7.50 3.49
N SER A 145 -3.47 -7.63 4.46
CA SER A 145 -2.65 -8.84 4.63
C SER A 145 -3.32 -9.91 5.48
N ASN A 146 -4.45 -9.62 6.13
CA ASN A 146 -5.03 -10.51 7.11
C ASN A 146 -5.96 -11.55 6.48
N THR A 147 -5.71 -12.80 6.80
CA THR A 147 -6.59 -13.95 6.53
C THR A 147 -6.61 -14.86 7.73
N THR A 148 -7.80 -15.30 8.14
CA THR A 148 -7.95 -16.26 9.25
C THR A 148 -8.56 -17.55 8.70
N GLU A 149 -7.89 -18.67 8.95
CA GLU A 149 -8.38 -20.00 8.59
C GLU A 149 -8.07 -20.98 9.72
N SER A 150 -9.04 -21.79 10.08
CA SER A 150 -8.91 -22.81 11.15
C SER A 150 -8.37 -22.23 12.48
N ASN A 151 -8.87 -21.04 12.87
CA ASN A 151 -8.45 -20.28 14.06
C ASN A 151 -6.97 -19.84 14.06
N LYS A 152 -6.29 -19.92 12.93
CA LYS A 152 -4.93 -19.40 12.75
C LYS A 152 -4.98 -18.16 11.84
N GLN A 153 -4.34 -17.10 12.30
CA GLN A 153 -4.16 -15.89 11.51
C GLN A 153 -2.95 -16.05 10.60
N TYR A 154 -3.12 -15.71 9.34
CA TYR A 154 -2.08 -15.60 8.33
C TYR A 154 -1.93 -14.15 7.95
N GLY A 155 -0.73 -13.76 7.55
CA GLY A 155 -0.47 -12.36 7.21
C GLY A 155 0.98 -12.13 6.87
N ALA A 156 1.35 -10.86 6.91
CA ALA A 156 2.71 -10.39 6.69
C ALA A 156 3.31 -9.79 7.98
N SER A 157 4.63 -9.69 8.00
CA SER A 157 5.42 -9.06 9.06
C SER A 157 6.42 -8.11 8.42
N SER A 158 7.09 -7.24 9.21
CA SER A 158 8.12 -6.37 8.62
C SER A 158 9.24 -7.15 7.96
N GLU A 159 9.60 -8.34 8.48
CA GLU A 159 10.58 -9.23 7.87
C GLU A 159 10.11 -9.73 6.51
N LYS A 160 8.89 -10.27 6.42
CA LYS A 160 8.33 -10.77 5.16
C LYS A 160 8.16 -9.66 4.12
N MET A 161 7.69 -8.48 4.55
CA MET A 161 7.48 -7.35 3.66
C MET A 161 8.79 -6.76 3.16
N ALA A 162 9.81 -6.64 4.01
CA ALA A 162 11.13 -6.19 3.58
C ALA A 162 11.74 -7.15 2.56
N ALA A 163 11.66 -8.47 2.77
CA ALA A 163 12.15 -9.47 1.84
C ALA A 163 11.36 -9.50 0.52
N ALA A 164 10.03 -9.40 0.57
CA ALA A 164 9.19 -9.38 -0.62
C ALA A 164 9.49 -8.16 -1.52
N TYR A 165 9.65 -6.98 -0.92
CA TYR A 165 9.97 -5.76 -1.67
C TYR A 165 11.43 -5.73 -2.15
N ALA A 166 12.36 -6.41 -1.46
CA ALA A 166 13.73 -6.59 -1.94
C ALA A 166 13.78 -7.29 -3.30
N ALA A 167 12.81 -8.18 -3.59
CA ALA A 167 12.74 -8.84 -4.90
C ALA A 167 12.49 -7.85 -6.06
N PHE A 168 11.73 -6.77 -5.86
CA PHE A 168 11.59 -5.71 -6.85
C PHE A 168 12.92 -5.01 -7.10
N ALA A 169 13.63 -4.67 -6.02
CA ALA A 169 14.93 -4.01 -6.11
C ALA A 169 16.00 -4.88 -6.78
N ASN A 170 15.89 -6.19 -6.67
CA ASN A 170 16.84 -7.21 -7.16
C ASN A 170 16.41 -7.84 -8.49
N GLY A 171 15.72 -7.11 -9.35
CA GLY A 171 15.35 -7.60 -10.69
C GLY A 171 14.49 -8.86 -10.67
N GLY A 172 13.67 -9.06 -9.64
CA GLY A 172 12.74 -10.17 -9.50
C GLY A 172 13.29 -11.41 -8.78
N ILE A 173 14.47 -11.33 -8.17
CA ILE A 173 15.04 -12.41 -7.37
C ILE A 173 14.68 -12.22 -5.90
N TYR A 174 13.98 -13.18 -5.34
CA TYR A 174 13.65 -13.25 -3.92
C TYR A 174 14.71 -14.01 -3.15
N HIS A 175 15.13 -13.46 -2.02
CA HIS A 175 15.99 -14.11 -1.04
C HIS A 175 15.24 -14.27 0.29
N LYS A 176 15.38 -15.44 0.91
CA LYS A 176 14.89 -15.67 2.26
C LYS A 176 15.64 -14.79 3.26
N PRO A 177 14.95 -14.16 4.25
CA PRO A 177 15.62 -13.47 5.34
C PRO A 177 16.63 -14.38 6.06
N MET A 178 17.86 -13.90 6.23
CA MET A 178 18.94 -14.67 6.81
C MET A 178 19.61 -13.89 7.94
N TYR A 179 19.62 -14.47 9.15
CA TYR A 179 20.22 -13.87 10.36
C TYR A 179 21.64 -14.35 10.64
N ILE A 180 21.96 -15.55 10.17
CA ILE A 180 23.25 -16.20 10.44
C ILE A 180 23.91 -16.48 9.10
N ASN A 181 25.06 -15.86 8.84
CA ASN A 181 25.84 -16.10 7.64
C ASN A 181 27.00 -17.09 7.88
N LYS A 182 27.47 -17.23 9.13
CA LYS A 182 28.57 -18.15 9.47
C LYS A 182 28.47 -18.61 10.92
N ILE A 183 28.80 -19.87 11.15
CA ILE A 183 29.03 -20.45 12.49
C ILE A 183 30.49 -20.87 12.54
N VAL A 184 31.20 -20.46 13.58
CA VAL A 184 32.54 -20.93 13.93
C VAL A 184 32.40 -21.85 15.13
N PHE A 185 32.82 -23.11 14.98
CA PHE A 185 32.73 -24.11 16.03
C PHE A 185 33.98 -24.04 16.97
N SER A 186 33.88 -24.65 18.12
CA SER A 186 34.96 -24.65 19.13
C SER A 186 36.24 -25.30 18.68
N ASP A 187 36.20 -26.18 17.68
CA ASP A 187 37.38 -26.85 17.07
C ASP A 187 37.99 -25.98 15.96
N GLY A 188 37.46 -24.78 15.70
CA GLY A 188 37.94 -23.87 14.65
C GLY A 188 37.36 -24.16 13.26
N SER A 189 36.55 -25.19 13.09
CA SER A 189 35.82 -25.41 11.82
C SER A 189 34.75 -24.37 11.60
N GLU A 190 34.45 -24.07 10.33
CA GLU A 190 33.47 -23.05 9.95
C GLU A 190 32.36 -23.65 9.08
N LYS A 191 31.15 -23.16 9.26
CA LYS A 191 30.03 -23.44 8.39
C LYS A 191 29.43 -22.12 7.92
N GLU A 192 29.53 -21.87 6.62
CA GLU A 192 28.91 -20.71 5.98
C GLU A 192 27.49 -21.03 5.48
N PHE A 193 26.63 -20.00 5.47
CA PHE A 193 25.28 -20.04 4.95
C PHE A 193 25.13 -18.95 3.89
N SER A 194 24.48 -19.30 2.81
CA SER A 194 24.13 -18.38 1.74
C SER A 194 22.78 -18.78 1.14
N ASP A 195 22.06 -17.83 0.61
CA ASP A 195 20.86 -18.05 -0.19
C ASP A 195 21.13 -17.63 -1.63
N ALA A 196 21.02 -18.55 -2.57
CA ALA A 196 21.20 -18.27 -3.99
C ALA A 196 20.09 -17.41 -4.59
N GLY A 197 18.99 -17.24 -3.85
CA GLY A 197 17.78 -16.58 -4.31
C GLY A 197 16.96 -17.45 -5.27
N THR A 198 15.72 -17.06 -5.42
CA THR A 198 14.77 -17.70 -6.33
C THR A 198 14.08 -16.64 -7.18
N ARG A 199 13.97 -16.87 -8.48
CA ARG A 199 13.22 -15.94 -9.35
C ARG A 199 11.74 -15.99 -8.99
N ALA A 200 11.24 -14.88 -8.43
CA ALA A 200 9.83 -14.72 -8.05
C ALA A 200 9.00 -14.02 -9.13
N MET A 201 9.65 -13.21 -9.99
CA MET A 201 9.01 -12.51 -11.10
C MET A 201 9.99 -12.17 -12.21
N LYS A 202 9.47 -11.78 -13.38
CA LYS A 202 10.27 -11.27 -14.50
C LYS A 202 11.00 -9.98 -14.08
N GLU A 203 12.18 -9.75 -14.64
CA GLU A 203 12.92 -8.51 -14.42
C GLU A 203 12.12 -7.29 -14.92
N THR A 204 11.38 -7.45 -16.02
CA THR A 204 10.47 -6.45 -16.57
C THR A 204 9.36 -6.08 -15.61
N THR A 205 8.76 -7.06 -14.92
CA THR A 205 7.74 -6.83 -13.87
C THR A 205 8.32 -6.05 -12.70
N ALA A 206 9.50 -6.46 -12.21
CA ALA A 206 10.18 -5.80 -11.10
C ALA A 206 10.52 -4.33 -11.44
N TYR A 207 10.99 -4.07 -12.66
CA TYR A 207 11.30 -2.71 -13.11
C TYR A 207 10.06 -1.83 -13.25
N MET A 208 9.00 -2.31 -13.92
CA MET A 208 7.75 -1.55 -14.06
C MET A 208 7.14 -1.22 -12.71
N MET A 209 7.13 -2.17 -11.76
CA MET A 209 6.66 -1.92 -10.40
C MET A 209 7.52 -0.90 -9.67
N THR A 210 8.85 -0.94 -9.84
CA THR A 210 9.75 0.04 -9.26
C THR A 210 9.45 1.45 -9.78
N GLU A 211 9.26 1.61 -11.09
CA GLU A 211 8.90 2.91 -11.69
C GLU A 211 7.56 3.44 -11.16
N MET A 212 6.54 2.57 -11.05
CA MET A 212 5.27 2.96 -10.44
C MET A 212 5.45 3.37 -8.98
N MET A 213 6.22 2.62 -8.17
CA MET A 213 6.43 2.92 -6.76
C MET A 213 7.33 4.13 -6.51
N LYS A 214 8.19 4.53 -7.45
CA LYS A 214 8.88 5.84 -7.41
C LYS A 214 7.88 6.98 -7.42
N THR A 215 6.80 6.89 -8.21
CA THR A 215 5.77 7.95 -8.27
C THR A 215 4.97 8.06 -6.98
N VAL A 216 4.78 6.96 -6.24
CA VAL A 216 4.16 6.98 -4.91
C VAL A 216 4.92 7.90 -3.94
N LEU A 217 6.26 7.85 -4.00
CA LEU A 217 7.15 8.69 -3.17
C LEU A 217 7.22 10.13 -3.68
N ALA A 218 7.38 10.33 -4.97
CA ALA A 218 7.59 11.67 -5.53
C ALA A 218 6.30 12.51 -5.52
N TYR A 219 5.15 11.91 -5.82
CA TYR A 219 3.90 12.62 -6.10
C TYR A 219 2.69 12.08 -5.34
N GLY A 220 2.79 10.89 -4.73
CA GLY A 220 1.68 10.17 -4.13
C GLY A 220 1.66 10.19 -2.60
N THR A 221 1.06 9.14 -2.05
CA THR A 221 0.86 8.97 -0.60
C THR A 221 2.15 8.81 0.21
N GLY A 222 3.25 8.43 -0.44
CA GLY A 222 4.55 8.16 0.20
C GLY A 222 5.49 9.36 0.36
N ARG A 223 5.05 10.59 0.08
CA ARG A 223 5.91 11.80 0.08
C ARG A 223 6.66 12.03 1.40
N GLY A 224 6.13 11.57 2.52
CA GLY A 224 6.80 11.66 3.83
C GLY A 224 8.13 10.90 3.91
N ALA A 225 8.31 9.87 3.07
CA ALA A 225 9.52 9.07 2.99
C ALA A 225 10.51 9.54 1.91
N TYR A 226 10.12 10.48 1.05
CA TYR A 226 10.89 10.86 -0.14
C TYR A 226 12.22 11.54 0.17
N LEU A 227 13.29 11.07 -0.45
CA LEU A 227 14.64 11.65 -0.46
C LEU A 227 14.99 12.01 -1.91
N PRO A 228 14.98 13.32 -2.29
CA PRO A 228 15.14 13.71 -3.69
C PRO A 228 16.48 13.34 -4.34
N TRP A 229 17.49 13.14 -3.51
CA TRP A 229 18.86 12.84 -3.93
C TRP A 229 19.12 11.31 -4.09
N LEU A 230 18.17 10.45 -3.65
CA LEU A 230 18.36 9.00 -3.61
C LEU A 230 17.28 8.31 -4.45
N PRO A 231 17.65 7.54 -5.48
CA PRO A 231 16.71 6.66 -6.17
C PRO A 231 16.12 5.63 -5.20
N GLN A 232 14.80 5.67 -5.04
CA GLN A 232 14.07 4.81 -4.11
C GLN A 232 12.62 4.62 -4.56
N ALA A 233 12.05 3.51 -4.15
CA ALA A 233 10.66 3.18 -4.43
C ALA A 233 9.99 2.64 -3.16
N GLY A 234 8.67 2.73 -3.05
CA GLY A 234 7.99 2.26 -1.86
C GLY A 234 6.49 2.51 -1.85
N LYS A 235 5.84 2.04 -0.79
CA LYS A 235 4.39 2.11 -0.62
C LYS A 235 4.02 2.31 0.84
N THR A 236 3.05 3.17 1.09
CA THR A 236 2.37 3.32 2.38
C THR A 236 1.35 2.19 2.57
N GLY A 237 1.09 1.86 3.81
CA GLY A 237 0.00 0.98 4.22
C GLY A 237 -0.70 1.56 5.44
N THR A 238 -2.01 1.43 5.48
CA THR A 238 -2.85 1.79 6.62
C THR A 238 -3.91 0.72 6.73
N SER A 239 -4.12 0.18 7.92
CA SER A 239 -5.21 -0.75 8.18
C SER A 239 -6.46 0.00 8.67
N ASN A 240 -7.59 -0.70 8.73
CA ASN A 240 -8.85 -0.11 9.14
C ASN A 240 -9.40 -0.83 10.38
N TYR A 241 -10.17 -0.08 11.15
CA TYR A 241 -11.12 -0.66 12.10
C TYR A 241 -12.37 -1.15 11.37
N THR A 242 -13.03 -2.14 11.91
CA THR A 242 -14.40 -2.49 11.50
C THR A 242 -15.39 -1.46 12.01
N ASP A 243 -16.57 -1.36 11.38
CA ASP A 243 -17.64 -0.46 11.83
C ASP A 243 -18.04 -0.75 13.29
N ASP A 244 -18.09 -2.01 13.67
CA ASP A 244 -18.33 -2.48 15.03
C ASP A 244 -17.28 -2.00 16.04
N GLU A 245 -16.01 -1.98 15.66
CA GLU A 245 -14.91 -1.48 16.51
C GLU A 245 -14.99 0.03 16.66
N ILE A 246 -15.30 0.75 15.58
CA ILE A 246 -15.50 2.20 15.61
C ILE A 246 -16.65 2.55 16.54
N GLU A 247 -17.80 1.91 16.37
CA GLU A 247 -19.01 2.22 17.17
C GLU A 247 -18.80 1.93 18.67
N LYS A 248 -18.18 0.79 19.00
CA LYS A 248 -18.08 0.31 20.39
C LYS A 248 -16.92 0.90 21.17
N TYR A 249 -15.76 1.10 20.50
CA TYR A 249 -14.51 1.34 21.20
C TYR A 249 -13.80 2.64 20.79
N ILE A 250 -13.99 3.11 19.55
CA ILE A 250 -13.25 4.25 19.03
C ILE A 250 -14.11 5.51 19.17
N LYS A 251 -13.86 6.30 20.20
CA LYS A 251 -14.62 7.54 20.48
C LYS A 251 -14.09 8.78 19.74
N ASN A 252 -13.26 8.59 18.71
CA ASN A 252 -12.69 9.69 17.97
C ASN A 252 -13.49 9.96 16.70
N THR A 253 -13.75 11.23 16.38
CA THR A 253 -14.53 11.67 15.21
C THR A 253 -13.65 11.97 13.98
N GLY A 254 -12.33 11.88 14.10
CA GLY A 254 -11.38 12.11 13.00
C GLY A 254 -10.99 10.83 12.27
N TYR A 255 -10.08 10.97 11.31
CA TYR A 255 -9.45 9.83 10.65
C TYR A 255 -8.58 9.06 11.65
N VAL A 256 -8.84 7.77 11.77
CA VAL A 256 -8.20 6.87 12.75
C VAL A 256 -7.86 5.53 12.10
N ALA A 257 -6.78 4.91 12.55
CA ALA A 257 -6.39 3.56 12.13
C ALA A 257 -5.67 2.81 13.26
N PRO A 258 -5.72 1.47 13.27
CA PRO A 258 -4.97 0.67 14.24
C PRO A 258 -3.49 0.55 13.89
N ASP A 259 -3.14 0.58 12.61
CA ASP A 259 -1.78 0.36 12.11
C ASP A 259 -1.45 1.32 10.98
N GLU A 260 -0.20 1.77 10.94
CA GLU A 260 0.38 2.53 9.84
C GLU A 260 1.72 1.91 9.44
N MET A 261 1.94 1.72 8.15
CA MET A 261 3.10 1.04 7.62
C MET A 261 3.74 1.81 6.48
N PHE A 262 5.03 1.57 6.33
CA PHE A 262 5.77 1.97 5.15
C PHE A 262 6.72 0.87 4.73
N VAL A 263 6.73 0.51 3.45
CA VAL A 263 7.71 -0.41 2.87
C VAL A 263 8.36 0.28 1.69
N GLY A 264 9.69 0.32 1.69
CA GLY A 264 10.43 0.94 0.61
C GLY A 264 11.82 0.37 0.47
N TYR A 265 12.47 0.69 -0.63
CA TYR A 265 13.77 0.16 -0.97
C TYR A 265 14.59 1.09 -1.87
N THR A 266 15.88 0.88 -1.82
CA THR A 266 16.90 1.33 -2.78
C THR A 266 17.44 0.10 -3.52
N ARG A 267 18.42 0.25 -4.38
CA ARG A 267 19.11 -0.92 -4.98
C ARG A 267 19.94 -1.74 -3.98
N LYS A 268 20.11 -1.25 -2.75
CA LYS A 268 20.97 -1.89 -1.74
C LYS A 268 20.19 -2.44 -0.56
N TYR A 269 19.21 -1.69 -0.07
CA TYR A 269 18.45 -2.03 1.13
C TYR A 269 16.97 -1.99 0.86
N SER A 270 16.25 -2.95 1.44
CA SER A 270 14.79 -2.91 1.57
C SER A 270 14.42 -2.85 3.04
N MET A 271 13.51 -1.94 3.40
CA MET A 271 13.08 -1.71 4.77
C MET A 271 11.56 -1.68 4.84
N ALA A 272 11.01 -2.44 5.78
CA ALA A 272 9.60 -2.38 6.15
C ALA A 272 9.46 -1.89 7.60
N VAL A 273 8.54 -0.96 7.81
CA VAL A 273 8.24 -0.35 9.10
C VAL A 273 6.76 -0.50 9.39
N TRP A 274 6.44 -1.01 10.55
CA TRP A 274 5.11 -1.01 11.16
C TRP A 274 5.10 -0.08 12.36
N THR A 275 4.02 0.68 12.54
CA THR A 275 3.74 1.49 13.72
C THR A 275 2.30 1.29 14.18
N GLY A 276 2.10 1.34 15.49
CA GLY A 276 0.78 1.15 16.11
C GLY A 276 0.91 1.05 17.62
N TYR A 277 -0.15 0.65 18.26
CA TYR A 277 -0.18 0.42 19.71
C TYR A 277 -0.28 -1.05 20.03
N SER A 278 0.26 -1.47 21.19
CA SER A 278 0.13 -2.88 21.68
C SER A 278 -1.33 -3.27 21.80
N ASN A 279 -2.17 -2.38 22.32
CA ASN A 279 -3.62 -2.51 22.24
C ASN A 279 -4.10 -1.96 20.88
N ARG A 280 -4.55 -2.83 19.99
CA ARG A 280 -5.03 -2.47 18.64
C ARG A 280 -6.19 -1.46 18.68
N LEU A 281 -6.98 -1.41 19.76
CA LEU A 281 -8.09 -0.48 19.92
C LEU A 281 -7.65 0.94 20.35
N THR A 282 -6.36 1.16 20.62
CA THR A 282 -5.79 2.50 20.76
C THR A 282 -5.48 3.05 19.35
N PRO A 283 -6.19 4.09 18.89
CA PRO A 283 -6.06 4.54 17.51
C PRO A 283 -4.82 5.41 17.29
N ILE A 284 -4.21 5.24 16.11
CA ILE A 284 -3.30 6.23 15.56
C ILE A 284 -4.11 7.45 15.14
N VAL A 285 -3.62 8.65 15.45
CA VAL A 285 -4.24 9.92 15.11
C VAL A 285 -3.18 10.94 14.66
N GLY A 286 -3.59 11.93 13.87
CA GLY A 286 -2.78 13.09 13.51
C GLY A 286 -1.39 12.72 12.97
N ASP A 287 -0.33 13.29 13.56
CA ASP A 287 1.06 13.06 13.15
C ASP A 287 1.55 11.61 13.32
N GLY A 288 0.81 10.76 14.04
CA GLY A 288 1.09 9.34 14.15
C GLY A 288 1.15 8.64 12.79
N PHE A 289 0.35 9.08 11.83
CA PHE A 289 0.34 8.59 10.45
C PHE A 289 1.62 8.88 9.64
N LEU A 290 2.51 9.71 10.16
CA LEU A 290 3.77 10.05 9.51
C LEU A 290 4.95 9.25 10.05
N VAL A 291 4.79 8.50 11.14
CA VAL A 291 5.91 7.89 11.88
C VAL A 291 6.61 6.82 11.05
N ALA A 292 5.88 5.89 10.45
CA ALA A 292 6.45 4.81 9.65
C ALA A 292 7.32 5.36 8.49
N ALA A 293 6.78 6.32 7.74
CA ALA A 293 7.49 6.97 6.65
C ALA A 293 8.73 7.76 7.12
N LYS A 294 8.64 8.47 8.25
CA LYS A 294 9.76 9.23 8.84
C LYS A 294 10.87 8.30 9.34
N VAL A 295 10.52 7.18 9.98
CA VAL A 295 11.49 6.15 10.42
C VAL A 295 12.24 5.59 9.22
N TYR A 296 11.52 5.17 8.17
CA TYR A 296 12.12 4.72 6.92
C TYR A 296 13.07 5.78 6.35
N ARG A 297 12.58 7.00 6.16
CA ARG A 297 13.36 8.10 5.58
C ARG A 297 14.66 8.36 6.34
N SER A 298 14.60 8.41 7.67
CA SER A 298 15.78 8.68 8.50
C SER A 298 16.81 7.56 8.40
N MET A 299 16.34 6.30 8.45
CA MET A 299 17.22 5.14 8.43
C MET A 299 17.85 4.94 7.03
N ILE A 300 17.06 5.04 5.97
CA ILE A 300 17.59 4.88 4.60
C ILE A 300 18.50 6.06 4.23
N SER A 301 18.21 7.28 4.69
CA SER A 301 19.13 8.42 4.54
C SER A 301 20.50 8.11 5.17
N TYR A 302 20.50 7.66 6.42
CA TYR A 302 21.72 7.29 7.14
C TYR A 302 22.51 6.17 6.43
N LEU A 303 21.84 5.13 6.01
CA LEU A 303 22.49 3.97 5.34
C LEU A 303 23.01 4.29 3.93
N SER A 304 22.54 5.39 3.33
CA SER A 304 22.92 5.79 1.96
C SER A 304 23.81 7.04 1.93
N GLU A 305 24.24 7.56 3.07
CA GLU A 305 25.04 8.78 3.16
C GLU A 305 26.38 8.65 2.47
N ASP A 306 27.11 7.55 2.73
CA ASP A 306 28.46 7.30 2.21
C ASP A 306 28.48 6.43 0.94
N ASP A 307 27.38 5.74 0.63
CA ASP A 307 27.31 4.78 -0.47
C ASP A 307 25.93 4.82 -1.14
N GLN A 308 25.79 5.79 -2.04
CA GLN A 308 24.54 6.01 -2.79
C GLN A 308 24.42 5.00 -3.95
N PRO A 309 23.47 4.07 -3.89
CA PRO A 309 23.18 3.23 -5.04
C PRO A 309 22.58 4.08 -6.17
N GLY A 310 23.06 3.88 -7.39
CA GLY A 310 22.47 4.49 -8.57
C GLY A 310 21.03 4.04 -8.84
N ASP A 311 20.40 4.61 -9.87
CA ASP A 311 19.05 4.19 -10.28
C ASP A 311 19.06 2.81 -10.97
N TRP A 312 17.88 2.19 -11.06
CA TRP A 312 17.70 0.93 -11.77
C TRP A 312 17.83 1.12 -13.27
N THR A 313 18.51 0.19 -13.91
CA THR A 313 18.62 0.15 -15.37
C THR A 313 17.40 -0.57 -15.95
N MET A 314 16.78 0.00 -16.97
CA MET A 314 15.66 -0.63 -17.65
C MET A 314 16.15 -1.90 -18.38
N PRO A 315 15.53 -3.07 -18.11
CA PRO A 315 15.90 -4.31 -18.76
C PRO A 315 15.42 -4.37 -20.21
N ASP A 316 16.00 -5.30 -20.97
CA ASP A 316 15.50 -5.64 -22.30
C ASP A 316 14.04 -6.09 -22.24
N GLY A 317 13.30 -5.87 -23.34
CA GLY A 317 11.89 -6.22 -23.41
C GLY A 317 10.93 -5.10 -22.99
N LEU A 318 11.46 -3.95 -22.58
CA LEU A 318 10.72 -2.75 -22.24
C LEU A 318 11.12 -1.56 -23.11
N PHE A 319 10.22 -0.59 -23.24
CA PHE A 319 10.53 0.74 -23.74
C PHE A 319 9.80 1.79 -22.92
N ARG A 320 10.30 3.04 -22.97
CA ARG A 320 9.70 4.18 -22.26
C ARG A 320 9.08 5.14 -23.27
N ASN A 321 7.88 5.62 -22.93
CA ASN A 321 7.25 6.73 -23.64
C ASN A 321 6.72 7.75 -22.62
N GLY A 322 7.36 8.91 -22.55
CA GLY A 322 7.11 9.90 -21.50
C GLY A 322 7.44 9.33 -20.12
N GLU A 323 6.50 9.44 -19.20
CA GLU A 323 6.61 8.91 -17.83
C GLU A 323 6.26 7.42 -17.70
N PHE A 324 5.72 6.79 -18.75
CA PHE A 324 5.24 5.42 -18.72
C PHE A 324 6.22 4.42 -19.32
N VAL A 325 6.18 3.20 -18.80
CA VAL A 325 6.97 2.06 -19.26
C VAL A 325 6.05 1.01 -19.85
N PHE A 326 6.44 0.46 -21.00
CA PHE A 326 5.67 -0.48 -21.81
C PHE A 326 6.49 -1.74 -22.05
N GLN A 327 5.83 -2.91 -22.09
CA GLN A 327 6.42 -4.12 -22.67
C GLN A 327 6.52 -3.95 -24.20
N ASN A 328 7.57 -4.52 -24.83
CA ASN A 328 7.79 -4.40 -26.28
C ASN A 328 6.65 -5.00 -27.11
N ASN A 329 5.86 -5.92 -26.53
CA ASN A 329 4.68 -6.52 -27.15
C ASN A 329 3.36 -5.85 -26.74
N ALA A 330 3.43 -4.69 -26.05
CA ALA A 330 2.24 -3.97 -25.60
C ALA A 330 1.33 -3.68 -26.79
N LYS A 331 0.06 -4.04 -26.66
CA LYS A 331 -0.95 -3.71 -27.65
C LYS A 331 -1.10 -2.19 -27.64
N ASN A 332 -0.89 -1.55 -28.77
CA ASN A 332 -0.91 -0.08 -28.96
C ASN A 332 -2.32 0.53 -28.67
N THR A 333 -2.84 0.33 -27.48
CA THR A 333 -4.09 0.98 -27.03
C THR A 333 -3.87 2.43 -26.61
N TRP A 334 -2.60 2.83 -26.42
CA TRP A 334 -2.23 4.17 -25.94
C TRP A 334 -2.41 5.27 -26.99
N ASN A 335 -2.16 4.98 -28.27
CA ASN A 335 -2.33 5.98 -29.35
C ASN A 335 -3.76 6.49 -29.50
N ASN A 336 -4.78 5.71 -29.07
CA ASN A 336 -6.18 6.14 -29.17
C ASN A 336 -6.65 6.97 -27.96
N SER A 337 -6.03 6.82 -26.78
CA SER A 337 -6.47 7.53 -25.57
C SER A 337 -5.76 8.88 -25.39
N ALA A 338 -4.47 8.97 -25.70
CA ALA A 338 -3.73 10.22 -25.63
C ALA A 338 -4.16 11.22 -26.71
N THR A 339 -4.47 10.73 -27.92
CA THR A 339 -4.99 11.58 -29.01
C THR A 339 -6.39 12.12 -28.68
N GLN A 340 -7.22 11.37 -27.94
CA GLN A 340 -8.53 11.86 -27.51
C GLN A 340 -8.42 12.88 -26.36
N GLN A 341 -7.46 12.74 -25.44
CA GLN A 341 -7.25 13.74 -24.38
C GLN A 341 -6.67 15.05 -24.95
N THR A 342 -5.75 14.98 -25.90
CA THR A 342 -5.19 16.17 -26.57
C THR A 342 -6.25 16.87 -27.42
N GLN A 343 -7.12 16.13 -28.12
CA GLN A 343 -8.23 16.71 -28.87
C GLN A 343 -9.33 17.33 -28.01
N THR A 344 -9.56 16.78 -26.78
CA THR A 344 -10.53 17.36 -25.85
C THR A 344 -9.99 18.65 -25.21
N VAL A 345 -8.69 18.76 -24.99
CA VAL A 345 -8.05 19.99 -24.51
C VAL A 345 -7.96 21.04 -25.61
N GLU A 346 -7.63 20.67 -26.86
CA GLU A 346 -7.63 21.60 -27.98
C GLU A 346 -9.04 22.09 -28.39
N ASN A 347 -10.05 21.23 -28.33
CA ASN A 347 -11.44 21.61 -28.57
C ASN A 347 -12.06 22.46 -27.45
N SER A 348 -11.55 22.39 -26.21
CA SER A 348 -11.98 23.28 -25.13
C SER A 348 -11.26 24.64 -25.17
N SER A 349 -10.08 24.75 -25.76
CA SER A 349 -9.39 26.02 -25.95
C SER A 349 -9.88 26.80 -27.17
N THR A 350 -10.38 26.12 -28.21
CA THR A 350 -10.93 26.77 -29.41
C THR A 350 -12.36 27.29 -29.26
N THR A 351 -13.11 26.85 -28.23
CA THR A 351 -14.47 27.37 -27.95
C THR A 351 -14.47 28.58 -27.02
N ALA A 352 -13.32 29.01 -26.48
CA ALA A 352 -13.22 30.19 -25.63
C ALA A 352 -12.79 31.48 -26.32
N GLU A 353 -12.45 31.45 -27.65
CA GLU A 353 -11.95 32.62 -28.39
C GLU A 353 -12.95 33.27 -29.35
N SER A 354 -14.25 32.94 -29.35
CA SER A 354 -15.22 33.56 -30.26
C SER A 354 -16.40 34.24 -29.57
N SER A 355 -16.16 35.03 -28.53
CA SER A 355 -17.17 36.00 -28.04
C SER A 355 -16.52 37.22 -27.39
N THR A 356 -15.83 38.03 -28.21
CA THR A 356 -15.54 39.42 -27.88
C THR A 356 -15.80 40.29 -29.09
N THR A 357 -17.00 40.87 -29.13
CA THR A 357 -17.21 42.13 -29.89
C THR A 357 -18.23 43.00 -29.15
N GLN A 358 -17.72 44.14 -28.67
CA GLN A 358 -18.33 45.45 -28.48
C GLN A 358 -19.49 45.62 -27.45
N ALA A 359 -19.22 46.40 -26.40
CA ALA A 359 -19.79 47.74 -26.27
C ALA A 359 -19.20 48.49 -25.07
N SER A 360 -18.94 49.72 -25.35
CA SER A 360 -18.38 50.88 -24.69
C SER A 360 -18.78 51.22 -23.23
N THR A 361 -17.78 51.73 -22.50
CA THR A 361 -17.80 52.90 -21.59
C THR A 361 -18.93 53.11 -20.59
N THR A 362 -18.68 53.10 -19.27
CA THR A 362 -18.58 54.31 -18.46
C THR A 362 -18.06 54.01 -17.03
N VAL A 363 -17.32 55.01 -16.54
CA VAL A 363 -16.64 55.25 -15.28
C VAL A 363 -17.56 55.16 -14.06
N GLY A 364 -17.02 54.66 -12.88
CA GLY A 364 -17.64 54.96 -11.58
C GLY A 364 -17.10 54.13 -10.40
N GLN A 365 -16.04 54.60 -9.81
CA GLN A 365 -15.65 54.60 -8.38
C GLN A 365 -16.14 53.53 -7.40
N GLN A 366 -15.16 52.89 -6.72
CA GLN A 366 -15.25 52.33 -5.35
C GLN A 366 -15.72 53.38 -4.28
N PRO A 367 -16.21 53.02 -3.06
CA PRO A 367 -15.45 52.29 -2.07
C PRO A 367 -16.20 51.39 -1.04
N ASN A 368 -15.41 50.53 -0.39
CA ASN A 368 -15.39 50.06 1.02
C ASN A 368 -16.70 49.78 1.82
N ASN A 369 -16.80 48.61 2.38
CA ASN A 369 -16.76 48.23 3.82
C ASN A 369 -17.61 47.00 4.14
N ALA A 370 -16.99 46.08 4.85
CA ALA A 370 -17.63 45.04 5.67
C ALA A 370 -18.29 45.67 6.92
N PRO A 371 -18.97 44.99 7.86
CA PRO A 371 -19.20 43.55 8.06
C PRO A 371 -20.61 43.19 8.62
N ALA A 372 -20.81 41.88 8.86
CA ALA A 372 -21.60 41.25 9.95
C ALA A 372 -23.10 41.01 9.82
N THR A 373 -23.43 39.81 10.17
CA THR A 373 -24.42 39.20 11.08
C THR A 373 -25.45 38.25 10.45
N ASP A 374 -25.36 37.03 11.00
CA ASP A 374 -26.42 36.04 11.15
C ASP A 374 -27.70 36.68 11.84
N PRO A 375 -28.93 36.23 11.63
CA PRO A 375 -29.42 35.05 12.29
C PRO A 375 -30.65 34.28 11.68
N ASN A 376 -30.65 32.97 11.91
CA ASN A 376 -31.73 32.19 12.55
C ASN A 376 -33.00 31.73 11.80
N GLN A 377 -33.22 30.40 11.92
CA GLN A 377 -34.47 29.62 12.12
C GLN A 377 -35.41 29.33 10.94
N GLY A 378 -35.70 28.00 10.86
CA GLY A 378 -36.99 27.54 10.35
C GLY A 378 -37.07 26.06 9.96
N GLN A 379 -37.27 25.19 10.92
CA GLN A 379 -38.13 23.98 10.95
C GLN A 379 -38.21 22.94 9.81
N ALA A 380 -37.80 21.72 10.15
CA ALA A 380 -38.53 20.44 10.21
C ALA A 380 -39.17 19.87 8.94
N GLY A 381 -38.70 18.69 8.57
CA GLY A 381 -39.38 17.71 7.73
C GLY A 381 -38.81 16.33 8.01
N GLN A 382 -39.57 15.50 8.71
CA GLN A 382 -39.28 14.10 9.03
C GLN A 382 -39.26 13.26 7.76
N ALA A 383 -38.23 12.42 7.61
CA ALA A 383 -38.23 11.29 6.67
C ALA A 383 -37.97 9.99 7.43
N VAL A 384 -38.81 9.02 7.14
CA VAL A 384 -39.02 7.72 7.74
C VAL A 384 -37.83 6.80 7.43
N GLN A 385 -37.34 6.11 8.46
CA GLN A 385 -36.33 5.02 8.32
C GLN A 385 -37.00 3.75 7.77
N PRO A 386 -36.32 2.99 6.88
CA PRO A 386 -36.68 1.60 6.60
C PRO A 386 -36.01 0.66 7.61
N THR A 387 -36.79 -0.27 8.09
CA THR A 387 -36.48 -1.36 9.03
C THR A 387 -35.52 -2.39 8.41
N GLN A 388 -34.48 -2.75 9.14
CA GLN A 388 -33.55 -3.86 8.82
C GLN A 388 -34.18 -5.23 9.09
N PRO A 389 -33.84 -6.27 8.31
CA PRO A 389 -34.22 -7.64 8.59
C PRO A 389 -33.33 -8.28 9.66
N VAL A 390 -33.99 -8.99 10.58
CA VAL A 390 -33.42 -9.72 11.71
C VAL A 390 -32.66 -10.95 11.19
N GLN A 391 -31.40 -11.11 11.56
CA GLN A 391 -30.62 -12.35 11.37
C GLN A 391 -30.90 -13.36 12.50
N PRO A 392 -30.94 -14.67 12.23
CA PRO A 392 -31.14 -15.70 13.24
C PRO A 392 -29.86 -15.98 14.04
N THR A 393 -30.00 -16.09 15.33
CA THR A 393 -28.99 -16.43 16.33
C THR A 393 -28.47 -17.86 16.15
N PRO A 394 -27.16 -18.15 16.23
CA PRO A 394 -26.65 -19.52 16.28
C PRO A 394 -26.87 -20.14 17.66
N GLN A 395 -27.47 -21.34 17.69
CA GLN A 395 -27.60 -22.17 18.89
C GLN A 395 -26.25 -22.79 19.25
N ASN A 396 -25.90 -22.64 20.53
CA ASN A 396 -24.73 -23.22 21.16
C ASN A 396 -24.94 -24.72 21.43
N PRO A 397 -24.05 -25.67 21.04
CA PRO A 397 -24.14 -27.05 21.47
C PRO A 397 -23.55 -27.21 22.88
N GLN A 398 -24.35 -27.76 23.78
CA GLN A 398 -23.93 -28.17 25.09
C GLN A 398 -22.87 -29.27 25.03
N VAL A 399 -21.74 -29.04 25.71
CA VAL A 399 -20.72 -30.06 25.98
C VAL A 399 -21.20 -30.94 27.15
N GLN A 400 -21.47 -32.21 26.88
CA GLN A 400 -21.59 -33.25 27.92
C GLN A 400 -20.21 -33.66 28.41
N GLN A 401 -19.97 -33.57 29.71
CA GLN A 401 -18.83 -34.17 30.39
C GLN A 401 -19.03 -35.67 30.51
N PRO A 402 -18.00 -36.50 30.33
CA PRO A 402 -18.03 -37.92 30.77
C PRO A 402 -17.70 -38.01 32.23
N GLN A 403 -18.54 -38.75 32.97
CA GLN A 403 -18.26 -39.27 34.30
C GLN A 403 -17.36 -40.51 34.21
N GLN A 404 -16.45 -40.59 35.17
CA GLN A 404 -15.47 -41.58 35.63
C GLN A 404 -14.09 -41.48 35.03
#